data_bdb8cf0a64c51c7dfa63d2b06ec9562b
#
_entry.id   bdb8cf0a64c51c7dfa63d2b06ec9562b
#
_cell.length_a   1.000
_cell.length_b   1.000
_cell.length_c   1.000
_cell.angle_alpha   90.00
_cell.angle_beta   90.00
_cell.angle_gamma   90.00
#
_symmetry.space_group_name_H-M   'P 1'
#
loop_
_entity.id
_entity.type
_entity.pdbx_description
1 polymer ?
#
loop_
_entity_poly.entity_id
_entity_poly.type
_entity_poly.pdbx_seq_one_letter_code
_entity_poly.pdbx_strand_id
1 'polypeptide(L)'
;AGLVRPSGGSISLNGKDITKEPTHKRALLGIGYLPQEASTFRKLTVEQNIRAIAETLPLERKEIDELVKERLGELKLEKLADQKAYTLSGGERRRLEITRALVLSPKFLLLDEPFSGVDPISVSEVRKIIRTLRDRGIGIFLTDHNVRETLLSVDRAYLLHDGRVLASGDADTL
;
A
#
# COMPACT_ATOMS: atom_id res chain seq x y z
N ALA A 1 0.68 9.03 -6.84
CA ALA A 1 -0.35 9.25 -5.81
C ALA A 1 -1.12 10.57 -6.00
N GLY A 2 -0.50 11.63 -6.54
CA GLY A 2 -1.12 12.94 -6.69
C GLY A 2 -0.77 13.94 -5.56
N LEU A 3 0.25 13.63 -4.79
CA LEU A 3 0.80 14.51 -3.77
C LEU A 3 1.53 15.71 -4.38
N VAL A 4 2.21 15.46 -5.51
CA VAL A 4 2.93 16.48 -6.27
C VAL A 4 2.33 16.56 -7.69
N ARG A 5 2.19 17.75 -8.23
CA ARG A 5 1.77 17.94 -9.61
C ARG A 5 2.98 17.79 -10.53
N PRO A 6 2.88 17.01 -11.62
CA PRO A 6 3.94 16.94 -12.61
C PRO A 6 4.08 18.29 -13.33
N SER A 7 5.32 18.69 -13.66
CA SER A 7 5.59 19.89 -14.44
C SER A 7 5.28 19.73 -15.93
N GLY A 8 5.16 18.49 -16.40
CA GLY A 8 4.80 18.14 -17.78
C GLY A 8 4.39 16.69 -17.91
N GLY A 9 3.95 16.29 -19.10
CA GLY A 9 3.46 14.94 -19.36
C GLY A 9 2.04 14.69 -18.85
N SER A 10 1.58 13.45 -18.95
CA SER A 10 0.25 13.03 -18.52
C SER A 10 0.29 11.70 -17.75
N ILE A 11 -0.66 11.51 -16.86
CA ILE A 11 -0.89 10.27 -16.13
C ILE A 11 -2.28 9.79 -16.47
N SER A 12 -2.39 8.58 -16.99
CA SER A 12 -3.69 7.97 -17.31
C SER A 12 -3.93 6.69 -16.51
N LEU A 13 -5.18 6.43 -16.18
CA LEU A 13 -5.65 5.20 -15.57
C LEU A 13 -6.80 4.64 -16.40
N ASN A 14 -6.62 3.45 -16.98
CA ASN A 14 -7.62 2.83 -17.88
C ASN A 14 -8.09 3.78 -18.99
N GLY A 15 -7.17 4.53 -19.61
CA GLY A 15 -7.46 5.49 -20.69
C GLY A 15 -8.02 6.84 -20.23
N LYS A 16 -8.35 7.00 -18.94
CA LYS A 16 -8.79 8.28 -18.37
C LYS A 16 -7.60 9.08 -17.88
N ASP A 17 -7.47 10.33 -18.32
CA ASP A 17 -6.46 11.26 -17.78
C ASP A 17 -6.79 11.63 -16.34
N ILE A 18 -5.84 11.36 -15.44
CA ILE A 18 -5.90 11.67 -14.01
C ILE A 18 -4.81 12.63 -13.57
N THR A 19 -4.11 13.27 -14.50
CA THR A 19 -2.95 14.12 -14.23
C THR A 19 -3.24 15.20 -13.19
N LYS A 20 -4.41 15.82 -13.28
CA LYS A 20 -4.85 16.92 -12.39
C LYS A 20 -5.70 16.46 -11.21
N GLU A 21 -6.04 15.17 -11.16
CA GLU A 21 -6.90 14.65 -10.08
C GLU A 21 -6.15 14.62 -8.74
N PRO A 22 -6.75 15.15 -7.66
CA PRO A 22 -6.16 15.12 -6.33
C PRO A 22 -6.15 13.69 -5.76
N THR A 23 -5.33 13.45 -4.73
CA THR A 23 -5.10 12.14 -4.13
C THR A 23 -6.40 11.41 -3.75
N HIS A 24 -7.36 12.10 -3.12
CA HIS A 24 -8.62 11.48 -2.70
C HIS A 24 -9.46 10.99 -3.89
N LYS A 25 -9.48 11.72 -5.02
CA LYS A 25 -10.17 11.28 -6.22
C LYS A 25 -9.47 10.09 -6.87
N ARG A 26 -8.12 10.07 -6.86
CA ARG A 26 -7.37 8.91 -7.35
C ARG A 26 -7.61 7.68 -6.48
N ALA A 27 -7.78 7.84 -5.16
CA ALA A 27 -8.14 6.76 -4.27
C ALA A 27 -9.51 6.15 -4.64
N LEU A 28 -10.53 6.98 -4.89
CA LEU A 28 -11.84 6.53 -5.37
C LEU A 28 -11.81 5.87 -6.76
N LEU A 29 -10.80 6.18 -7.57
CA LEU A 29 -10.57 5.51 -8.85
C LEU A 29 -9.84 4.17 -8.71
N GLY A 30 -9.47 3.79 -7.49
CA GLY A 30 -8.83 2.52 -7.16
C GLY A 30 -7.31 2.58 -7.06
N ILE A 31 -6.71 3.72 -6.76
CA ILE A 31 -5.27 3.85 -6.50
C ILE A 31 -5.05 3.97 -4.99
N GLY A 32 -4.62 2.89 -4.35
CA GLY A 32 -4.13 2.90 -2.97
C GLY A 32 -2.70 3.47 -2.89
N TYR A 33 -2.38 4.13 -1.79
CA TYR A 33 -1.03 4.65 -1.54
C TYR A 33 -0.58 4.36 -0.11
N LEU A 34 0.59 3.77 0.02
CA LEU A 34 1.27 3.51 1.27
C LEU A 34 2.54 4.37 1.32
N PRO A 35 2.58 5.43 2.13
CA PRO A 35 3.74 6.29 2.25
C PRO A 35 4.91 5.60 2.97
N GLN A 36 6.11 6.15 2.82
CA GLN A 36 7.30 5.74 3.56
C GLN A 36 7.13 5.97 5.06
N GLU A 37 6.60 7.13 5.45
CA GLU A 37 6.33 7.43 6.86
C GLU A 37 5.10 6.70 7.39
N ALA A 38 5.15 6.34 8.68
CA ALA A 38 4.05 5.65 9.33
C ALA A 38 2.75 6.47 9.28
N SER A 39 1.73 5.93 8.64
CA SER A 39 0.45 6.60 8.40
C SER A 39 -0.67 6.18 9.37
N THR A 40 -0.35 5.34 10.37
CA THR A 40 -1.35 4.85 11.34
C THR A 40 -1.78 5.92 12.33
N PHE A 41 -3.03 5.89 12.72
CA PHE A 41 -3.55 6.68 13.84
C PHE A 41 -3.08 6.07 15.16
N ARG A 42 -1.95 6.54 15.69
CA ARG A 42 -1.22 5.91 16.79
C ARG A 42 -2.05 5.65 18.04
N LYS A 43 -2.99 6.56 18.39
CA LYS A 43 -3.84 6.46 19.58
C LYS A 43 -5.10 5.60 19.38
N LEU A 44 -5.42 5.23 18.16
CA LEU A 44 -6.52 4.32 17.84
C LEU A 44 -6.06 2.85 17.94
N THR A 45 -7.00 1.95 18.17
CA THR A 45 -6.74 0.51 18.10
C THR A 45 -6.53 0.08 16.64
N VAL A 46 -6.06 -1.14 16.41
CA VAL A 46 -5.93 -1.73 15.08
C VAL A 46 -7.29 -1.73 14.37
N GLU A 47 -8.34 -2.23 15.03
CA GLU A 47 -9.69 -2.21 14.48
C GLU A 47 -10.16 -0.78 14.16
N GLN A 48 -10.00 0.16 15.11
CA GLN A 48 -10.38 1.56 14.90
C GLN A 48 -9.65 2.22 13.74
N ASN A 49 -8.40 1.85 13.49
CA ASN A 49 -7.63 2.33 12.33
C ASN A 49 -8.23 1.90 11.00
N ILE A 50 -8.73 0.65 10.91
CA ILE A 50 -9.36 0.10 9.71
C ILE A 50 -10.76 0.73 9.56
N ARG A 51 -11.53 0.76 10.64
CA ARG A 51 -12.88 1.33 10.70
C ARG A 51 -12.92 2.79 10.26
N ALA A 52 -11.98 3.61 10.69
CA ALA A 52 -11.90 5.02 10.31
C ALA A 52 -11.81 5.24 8.79
N ILE A 53 -11.24 4.28 8.05
CA ILE A 53 -11.24 4.33 6.58
C ILE A 53 -12.56 3.76 6.03
N ALA A 54 -13.07 2.67 6.59
CA ALA A 54 -14.32 2.04 6.14
C ALA A 54 -15.52 3.00 6.27
N GLU A 55 -15.56 3.84 7.31
CA GLU A 55 -16.59 4.86 7.53
C GLU A 55 -16.59 5.99 6.47
N THR A 56 -15.56 6.09 5.64
CA THR A 56 -15.57 7.01 4.49
C THR A 56 -16.32 6.47 3.28
N LEU A 57 -16.71 5.18 3.30
CA LEU A 57 -17.48 4.53 2.25
C LEU A 57 -18.98 4.74 2.50
N PRO A 58 -19.78 4.78 1.43
CA PRO A 58 -21.25 4.88 1.53
C PRO A 58 -21.88 3.52 1.89
N LEU A 59 -21.51 2.96 3.05
CA LEU A 59 -21.93 1.65 3.54
C LEU A 59 -22.74 1.80 4.82
N GLU A 60 -23.69 0.89 5.03
CA GLU A 60 -24.42 0.77 6.28
C GLU A 60 -23.52 0.21 7.40
N ARG A 61 -23.88 0.51 8.66
CA ARG A 61 -23.07 0.09 9.83
C ARG A 61 -22.72 -1.39 9.83
N LYS A 62 -23.71 -2.24 9.49
CA LYS A 62 -23.49 -3.70 9.44
C LYS A 62 -22.46 -4.09 8.38
N GLU A 63 -22.50 -3.47 7.21
CA GLU A 63 -21.55 -3.71 6.12
C GLU A 63 -20.14 -3.25 6.51
N ILE A 64 -20.04 -2.13 7.25
CA ILE A 64 -18.76 -1.65 7.81
C ILE A 64 -18.20 -2.67 8.79
N ASP A 65 -19.03 -3.21 9.70
CA ASP A 65 -18.60 -4.22 10.68
C ASP A 65 -18.08 -5.50 10.00
N GLU A 66 -18.77 -5.96 8.96
CA GLU A 66 -18.37 -7.12 8.16
C GLU A 66 -17.06 -6.85 7.39
N LEU A 67 -16.92 -5.68 6.77
CA LEU A 67 -15.72 -5.27 6.05
C LEU A 67 -14.51 -5.18 7.00
N VAL A 68 -14.65 -4.57 8.16
CA VAL A 68 -13.58 -4.46 9.16
C VAL A 68 -13.12 -5.84 9.61
N LYS A 69 -14.05 -6.75 9.89
CA LYS A 69 -13.74 -8.13 10.28
C LYS A 69 -13.00 -8.89 9.16
N GLU A 70 -13.46 -8.75 7.92
CA GLU A 70 -12.79 -9.32 6.74
C GLU A 70 -11.34 -8.82 6.62
N ARG A 71 -11.15 -7.50 6.71
CA ARG A 71 -9.83 -6.87 6.57
C ARG A 71 -8.87 -7.25 7.69
N LEU A 72 -9.36 -7.41 8.93
CA LEU A 72 -8.56 -7.92 10.03
C LEU A 72 -8.04 -9.34 9.74
N GLY A 73 -8.92 -10.23 9.23
CA GLY A 73 -8.58 -11.61 8.91
C GLY A 73 -7.57 -11.73 7.76
N GLU A 74 -7.67 -10.86 6.77
CA GLU A 74 -6.89 -10.92 5.52
C GLU A 74 -5.37 -10.87 5.78
N LEU A 75 -4.91 -10.06 6.72
CA LEU A 75 -3.49 -9.93 7.10
C LEU A 75 -3.19 -10.37 8.54
N LYS A 76 -4.04 -11.22 9.12
CA LYS A 76 -3.85 -11.85 10.46
C LYS A 76 -3.69 -10.82 11.57
N LEU A 77 -4.57 -9.84 11.61
CA LEU A 77 -4.59 -8.78 12.62
C LEU A 77 -5.66 -8.98 13.69
N GLU A 78 -6.46 -10.06 13.64
CA GLU A 78 -7.59 -10.29 14.53
C GLU A 78 -7.19 -10.28 16.01
N LYS A 79 -6.06 -10.93 16.32
CA LYS A 79 -5.54 -11.01 17.70
C LYS A 79 -5.01 -9.68 18.23
N LEU A 80 -4.81 -8.71 17.34
CA LEU A 80 -4.27 -7.39 17.64
C LEU A 80 -5.38 -6.31 17.60
N ALA A 81 -6.62 -6.68 17.29
CA ALA A 81 -7.71 -5.74 17.01
C ALA A 81 -7.88 -4.65 18.07
N ASP A 82 -7.78 -5.01 19.35
CA ASP A 82 -7.94 -4.10 20.49
C ASP A 82 -6.66 -3.38 20.91
N GLN A 83 -5.51 -3.75 20.33
CA GLN A 83 -4.23 -3.12 20.67
C GLN A 83 -4.12 -1.75 20.03
N LYS A 84 -3.54 -0.79 20.75
CA LYS A 84 -3.24 0.55 20.22
C LYS A 84 -2.12 0.49 19.20
N ALA A 85 -2.26 1.21 18.09
CA ALA A 85 -1.30 1.16 16.99
C ALA A 85 0.14 1.54 17.39
N TYR A 86 0.33 2.33 18.46
CA TYR A 86 1.66 2.67 18.95
C TYR A 86 2.39 1.52 19.67
N THR A 87 1.67 0.44 20.05
CA THR A 87 2.27 -0.75 20.71
C THR A 87 2.72 -1.81 19.72
N LEU A 88 2.38 -1.67 18.45
CA LEU A 88 2.70 -2.64 17.40
C LEU A 88 4.20 -2.64 17.07
N SER A 89 4.74 -3.83 16.80
CA SER A 89 6.04 -4.00 16.15
C SER A 89 6.06 -3.36 14.75
N GLY A 90 7.25 -3.18 14.17
CA GLY A 90 7.39 -2.63 12.82
C GLY A 90 6.61 -3.42 11.78
N GLY A 91 6.72 -4.75 11.80
CA GLY A 91 6.00 -5.64 10.87
C GLY A 91 4.48 -5.63 11.08
N GLU A 92 4.00 -5.65 12.32
CA GLU A 92 2.56 -5.54 12.62
C GLU A 92 1.99 -4.21 12.16
N ARG A 93 2.72 -3.12 12.39
CA ARG A 93 2.34 -1.79 11.93
C ARG A 93 2.27 -1.74 10.41
N ARG A 94 3.26 -2.32 9.70
CA ARG A 94 3.26 -2.38 8.24
C ARG A 94 2.08 -3.17 7.71
N ARG A 95 1.72 -4.30 8.34
CA ARG A 95 0.49 -5.04 8.01
C ARG A 95 -0.76 -4.18 8.19
N LEU A 96 -0.87 -3.45 9.30
CA LEU A 96 -2.00 -2.53 9.54
C LEU A 96 -2.09 -1.44 8.46
N GLU A 97 -0.98 -0.85 8.07
CA GLU A 97 -0.92 0.18 7.02
C GLU A 97 -1.39 -0.35 5.67
N ILE A 98 -0.91 -1.54 5.28
CA ILE A 98 -1.35 -2.22 4.06
C ILE A 98 -2.86 -2.53 4.16
N THR A 99 -3.33 -3.09 5.29
CA THR A 99 -4.75 -3.38 5.50
C THR A 99 -5.61 -2.15 5.32
N ARG A 100 -5.20 -1.00 5.87
CA ARG A 100 -5.92 0.27 5.69
C ARG A 100 -6.00 0.69 4.22
N ALA A 101 -4.92 0.52 3.45
CA ALA A 101 -4.92 0.82 2.02
C ALA A 101 -5.86 -0.13 1.23
N LEU A 102 -6.06 -1.37 1.71
CA LEU A 102 -6.94 -2.35 1.08
C LEU A 102 -8.43 -2.12 1.37
N VAL A 103 -8.80 -1.33 2.38
CA VAL A 103 -10.21 -1.04 2.71
C VAL A 103 -10.99 -0.50 1.50
N LEU A 104 -10.36 0.34 0.69
CA LEU A 104 -10.96 0.91 -0.52
C LEU A 104 -10.93 -0.03 -1.74
N SER A 105 -10.56 -1.30 -1.55
CA SER A 105 -10.45 -2.30 -2.63
C SER A 105 -9.71 -1.77 -3.87
N PRO A 106 -8.43 -1.35 -3.72
CA PRO A 106 -7.69 -0.72 -4.80
C PRO A 106 -7.41 -1.70 -5.92
N LYS A 107 -7.39 -1.18 -7.17
CA LYS A 107 -6.91 -1.90 -8.36
C LYS A 107 -5.39 -1.81 -8.50
N PHE A 108 -4.81 -0.71 -8.00
CA PHE A 108 -3.38 -0.44 -7.97
C PHE A 108 -2.97 0.02 -6.58
N LEU A 109 -1.83 -0.48 -6.10
CA LEU A 109 -1.25 -0.10 -4.82
C LEU A 109 0.15 0.46 -5.05
N LEU A 110 0.34 1.71 -4.67
CA LEU A 110 1.63 2.40 -4.70
C LEU A 110 2.28 2.24 -3.32
N LEU A 111 3.45 1.63 -3.26
CA LEU A 111 4.20 1.36 -2.04
C LEU A 111 5.51 2.17 -2.06
N ASP A 112 5.63 3.09 -1.15
CA ASP A 112 6.82 3.93 -1.03
C ASP A 112 7.72 3.38 0.08
N GLU A 113 8.89 2.87 -0.31
CA GLU A 113 9.87 2.19 0.54
C GLU A 113 9.24 1.17 1.51
N PRO A 114 8.52 0.13 1.01
CA PRO A 114 7.81 -0.82 1.87
C PRO A 114 8.70 -1.61 2.81
N PHE A 115 9.98 -1.71 2.53
CA PHE A 115 10.97 -2.48 3.31
C PHE A 115 11.78 -1.60 4.27
N SER A 116 11.66 -0.28 4.21
CA SER A 116 12.42 0.65 5.04
C SER A 116 11.98 0.57 6.51
N GLY A 117 12.98 0.52 7.42
CA GLY A 117 12.73 0.48 8.86
C GLY A 117 12.05 -0.80 9.38
N VAL A 118 12.06 -1.87 8.60
CA VAL A 118 11.48 -3.17 8.93
C VAL A 118 12.61 -4.17 9.17
N ASP A 119 12.47 -5.01 10.21
CA ASP A 119 13.45 -6.05 10.49
C ASP A 119 13.45 -7.15 9.41
N PRO A 120 14.55 -7.92 9.23
CA PRO A 120 14.68 -8.88 8.13
C PRO A 120 13.59 -9.97 8.08
N ILE A 121 13.06 -10.38 9.24
CA ILE A 121 11.99 -11.38 9.30
C ILE A 121 10.70 -10.77 8.76
N SER A 122 10.36 -9.57 9.24
CA SER A 122 9.18 -8.82 8.80
C SER A 122 9.26 -8.40 7.32
N VAL A 123 10.46 -8.12 6.78
CA VAL A 123 10.64 -7.89 5.33
C VAL A 123 10.15 -9.09 4.53
N SER A 124 10.46 -10.32 4.96
CA SER A 124 9.99 -11.53 4.27
C SER A 124 8.45 -11.67 4.30
N GLU A 125 7.81 -11.24 5.39
CA GLU A 125 6.35 -11.23 5.52
C GLU A 125 5.72 -10.18 4.59
N VAL A 126 6.25 -8.96 4.58
CA VAL A 126 5.79 -7.89 3.68
C VAL A 126 5.89 -8.33 2.22
N ARG A 127 6.99 -8.95 1.83
CA ARG A 127 7.16 -9.51 0.47
C ARG A 127 6.11 -10.57 0.13
N LYS A 128 5.80 -11.47 1.08
CA LYS A 128 4.72 -12.46 0.88
C LYS A 128 3.37 -11.79 0.69
N ILE A 129 3.07 -10.74 1.46
CA ILE A 129 1.84 -9.96 1.30
C ILE A 129 1.78 -9.34 -0.09
N ILE A 130 2.85 -8.65 -0.53
CA ILE A 130 2.93 -8.03 -1.86
C ILE A 130 2.64 -9.06 -2.96
N ARG A 131 3.28 -10.24 -2.91
CA ARG A 131 3.04 -11.33 -3.86
C ARG A 131 1.58 -11.80 -3.83
N THR A 132 1.02 -12.03 -2.65
CA THR A 132 -0.39 -12.43 -2.51
C THR A 132 -1.34 -11.41 -3.12
N LEU A 133 -1.09 -10.11 -2.93
CA LEU A 133 -1.91 -9.05 -3.50
C LEU A 133 -1.80 -9.00 -5.03
N ARG A 134 -0.58 -9.17 -5.57
CA ARG A 134 -0.34 -9.30 -7.01
C ARG A 134 -1.11 -10.50 -7.60
N ASP A 135 -1.01 -11.65 -6.95
CA ASP A 135 -1.66 -12.89 -7.41
C ASP A 135 -3.20 -12.79 -7.37
N ARG A 136 -3.75 -11.86 -6.58
CA ARG A 136 -5.17 -11.47 -6.58
C ARG A 136 -5.52 -10.44 -7.67
N GLY A 137 -4.57 -10.05 -8.51
CA GLY A 137 -4.79 -9.12 -9.62
C GLY A 137 -4.65 -7.64 -9.26
N ILE A 138 -4.13 -7.31 -8.07
CA ILE A 138 -3.81 -5.91 -7.71
C ILE A 138 -2.49 -5.54 -8.38
N GLY A 139 -2.49 -4.49 -9.20
CA GLY A 139 -1.27 -3.92 -9.76
C GLY A 139 -0.41 -3.29 -8.65
N ILE A 140 0.84 -3.72 -8.52
CA ILE A 140 1.75 -3.19 -7.48
C ILE A 140 2.81 -2.33 -8.16
N PHE A 141 2.97 -1.10 -7.68
CA PHE A 141 4.08 -0.23 -8.02
C PHE A 141 4.81 0.12 -6.72
N LEU A 142 6.07 -0.29 -6.61
CA LEU A 142 6.86 -0.01 -5.42
C LEU A 142 8.13 0.76 -5.77
N THR A 143 8.57 1.61 -4.85
CA THR A 143 9.89 2.25 -4.85
C THR A 143 10.63 1.77 -3.61
N ASP A 144 11.91 1.45 -3.74
CA ASP A 144 12.76 1.12 -2.59
C ASP A 144 14.24 1.28 -2.99
N HIS A 145 15.07 1.61 -2.03
CA HIS A 145 16.53 1.67 -2.20
C HIS A 145 17.19 0.30 -1.96
N ASN A 146 16.48 -0.67 -1.40
CA ASN A 146 16.95 -2.04 -1.24
C ASN A 146 16.72 -2.81 -2.55
N VAL A 147 17.70 -2.73 -3.44
CA VAL A 147 17.65 -3.34 -4.79
C VAL A 147 17.33 -4.83 -4.72
N ARG A 148 17.98 -5.58 -3.80
CA ARG A 148 17.79 -7.03 -3.67
C ARG A 148 16.34 -7.40 -3.33
N GLU A 149 15.76 -6.77 -2.30
CA GLU A 149 14.39 -7.06 -1.89
C GLU A 149 13.38 -6.62 -2.94
N THR A 150 13.68 -5.52 -3.65
CA THR A 150 12.87 -5.03 -4.76
C THR A 150 12.83 -6.05 -5.89
N LEU A 151 13.98 -6.47 -6.42
CA LEU A 151 14.06 -7.43 -7.53
C LEU A 151 13.40 -8.78 -7.19
N LEU A 152 13.51 -9.24 -5.94
CA LEU A 152 12.81 -10.43 -5.46
C LEU A 152 11.28 -10.27 -5.37
N SER A 153 10.75 -9.07 -5.54
CA SER A 153 9.33 -8.75 -5.28
C SER A 153 8.56 -8.32 -6.52
N VAL A 154 9.24 -8.00 -7.62
CA VAL A 154 8.64 -7.39 -8.82
C VAL A 154 8.86 -8.26 -10.06
N ASP A 155 7.97 -8.11 -11.03
CA ASP A 155 8.10 -8.75 -12.35
C ASP A 155 8.96 -7.90 -13.30
N ARG A 156 9.03 -6.57 -13.04
CA ARG A 156 9.79 -5.61 -13.83
C ARG A 156 10.28 -4.47 -12.96
N ALA A 157 11.50 -4.00 -13.18
CA ALA A 157 12.08 -2.87 -12.46
C ALA A 157 12.61 -1.78 -13.41
N TYR A 158 12.71 -0.58 -12.88
CA TYR A 158 13.27 0.60 -13.53
C TYR A 158 14.33 1.20 -12.60
N LEU A 159 15.57 1.29 -13.06
CA LEU A 159 16.63 1.96 -12.34
C LEU A 159 16.61 3.45 -12.67
N LEU A 160 16.42 4.27 -11.63
CA LEU A 160 16.37 5.71 -11.72
C LEU A 160 17.63 6.35 -11.16
N HIS A 161 18.19 7.32 -11.87
CA HIS A 161 19.31 8.14 -11.40
C HIS A 161 19.15 9.57 -11.95
N ASP A 162 19.27 10.56 -11.07
CA ASP A 162 19.09 11.99 -11.40
C ASP A 162 17.84 12.30 -12.23
N GLY A 163 16.71 11.66 -11.88
CA GLY A 163 15.42 11.86 -12.53
C GLY A 163 15.30 11.20 -13.93
N ARG A 164 16.26 10.35 -14.31
CA ARG A 164 16.25 9.64 -15.59
C ARG A 164 16.22 8.13 -15.38
N VAL A 165 15.53 7.42 -16.27
CA VAL A 165 15.58 5.97 -16.33
C VAL A 165 16.88 5.56 -17.00
N LEU A 166 17.78 4.92 -16.26
CA LEU A 166 19.06 4.38 -16.78
C LEU A 166 18.88 3.01 -17.42
N ALA A 167 18.10 2.16 -16.78
CA ALA A 167 17.85 0.80 -17.25
C ALA A 167 16.44 0.36 -16.84
N SER A 168 15.89 -0.60 -17.57
CA SER A 168 14.63 -1.26 -17.23
C SER A 168 14.66 -2.71 -17.73
N GLY A 169 14.14 -3.63 -16.93
CA GLY A 169 14.10 -5.05 -17.27
C GLY A 169 13.39 -5.86 -16.19
N ASP A 170 13.42 -7.18 -16.35
CA ASP A 170 13.08 -8.12 -15.30
C ASP A 170 14.25 -8.27 -14.30
N ALA A 171 14.02 -9.05 -13.24
CA ALA A 171 15.01 -9.24 -12.16
C ALA A 171 16.32 -9.94 -12.64
N ASP A 172 16.26 -10.66 -13.76
CA ASP A 172 17.42 -11.40 -14.29
C ASP A 172 18.27 -10.53 -15.23
N THR A 173 17.70 -9.42 -15.72
CA THR A 173 18.33 -8.49 -16.68
C THR A 173 18.96 -7.27 -16.02
N LEU A 174 18.62 -6.97 -14.77
CA LEU A 174 19.09 -5.83 -13.98
C LEU A 174 20.03 -6.27 -12.86
#